data_e47be3c5583d01e52128a374857d173a
#
_entry.id   e47be3c5583d01e52128a374857d173a
#
_cell.length_a   1.000
_cell.length_b   1.000
_cell.length_c   1.000
_cell.angle_alpha   90.00
_cell.angle_beta   90.00
_cell.angle_gamma   90.00
#
_symmetry.space_group_name_H-M   'P 1'
#
loop_
_entity.id
_entity.type
_entity.pdbx_description
1 polymer ?
#
loop_
_entity_poly.entity_id
_entity_poly.type
_entity_poly.pdbx_seq_one_letter_code
_entity_poly.pdbx_strand_id
1 'polypeptide(L)'
;MALKIALSFACSLVLVSSACYGGGTEKKHYTPIQYLKNYALSSCIADGYQSKDVVNDASAGANGYKELGSLDIEAYSEAAVLGRKFLAKEYLSQSGEKLIIMKCIDFYHSKELDRLARKFANKK
;
A
#
# COMPACT_ATOMS: atom_id res chain seq x y z
N MET A 1 -80.29 1.39 11.89
CA MET A 1 -79.20 0.67 12.64
C MET A 1 -77.92 0.73 11.81
N ALA A 2 -77.02 1.58 12.17
CA ALA A 2 -75.76 1.74 11.47
C ALA A 2 -74.66 1.02 12.23
N LEU A 3 -74.17 -0.06 11.64
CA LEU A 3 -73.00 -0.80 12.18
C LEU A 3 -71.73 -0.12 11.69
N LYS A 4 -71.07 0.59 12.61
CA LYS A 4 -69.76 1.18 12.33
C LYS A 4 -68.67 0.10 12.51
N ILE A 5 -68.17 -0.41 11.43
CA ILE A 5 -66.98 -1.24 11.41
C ILE A 5 -65.77 -0.32 11.44
N ALA A 6 -65.14 -0.21 12.58
CA ALA A 6 -63.86 0.48 12.69
C ALA A 6 -62.73 -0.46 12.20
N LEU A 7 -62.17 -0.18 11.03
CA LEU A 7 -61.01 -0.87 10.54
C LEU A 7 -59.75 -0.21 11.18
N SER A 8 -59.25 -0.86 12.23
CA SER A 8 -57.94 -0.48 12.77
C SER A 8 -56.82 -0.94 11.83
N PHE A 9 -56.24 0.00 11.09
CA PHE A 9 -55.02 -0.21 10.37
C PHE A 9 -53.86 -0.13 11.38
N ALA A 10 -53.37 -1.29 11.82
CA ALA A 10 -52.15 -1.41 12.56
C ALA A 10 -50.99 -1.22 11.56
N CYS A 11 -50.43 -0.01 11.55
CA CYS A 11 -49.24 0.30 10.79
C CYS A 11 -48.03 -0.30 11.52
N SER A 12 -47.62 -1.53 11.13
CA SER A 12 -46.40 -2.16 11.62
C SER A 12 -45.20 -1.41 11.03
N LEU A 13 -44.58 -0.53 11.82
CA LEU A 13 -43.29 0.07 11.52
C LEU A 13 -42.23 -1.03 11.56
N VAL A 14 -41.86 -1.54 10.42
CA VAL A 14 -40.66 -2.38 10.28
C VAL A 14 -39.46 -1.44 10.36
N LEU A 15 -38.84 -1.35 11.52
CA LEU A 15 -37.52 -0.72 11.71
C LEU A 15 -36.49 -1.60 10.99
N VAL A 16 -36.18 -1.27 9.75
CA VAL A 16 -35.00 -1.82 9.06
C VAL A 16 -33.77 -1.22 9.73
N SER A 17 -33.23 -1.94 10.69
CA SER A 17 -31.92 -1.64 11.26
C SER A 17 -30.89 -1.83 10.15
N SER A 18 -30.51 -0.75 9.49
CA SER A 18 -29.33 -0.71 8.62
C SER A 18 -28.11 -0.93 9.51
N ALA A 19 -27.70 -2.19 9.66
CA ALA A 19 -26.40 -2.51 10.21
C ALA A 19 -25.37 -1.91 9.24
N CYS A 20 -24.82 -0.75 9.59
CA CYS A 20 -23.58 -0.27 8.99
C CYS A 20 -22.50 -1.33 9.32
N TYR A 21 -22.28 -2.21 8.37
CA TYR A 21 -21.04 -2.98 8.35
C TYR A 21 -19.91 -1.98 8.08
N GLY A 22 -19.42 -1.37 9.13
CA GLY A 22 -18.11 -0.75 9.14
C GLY A 22 -17.12 -1.86 8.91
N GLY A 23 -16.74 -2.09 7.65
CA GLY A 23 -15.62 -2.93 7.31
C GLY A 23 -14.39 -2.33 7.99
N GLY A 24 -14.08 -2.78 9.21
CA GLY A 24 -12.80 -2.52 9.83
C GLY A 24 -11.76 -3.10 8.89
N THR A 25 -11.04 -2.24 8.17
CA THR A 25 -9.83 -2.65 7.47
C THR A 25 -8.90 -3.16 8.55
N GLU A 26 -8.79 -4.48 8.65
CA GLU A 26 -7.83 -5.12 9.53
C GLU A 26 -6.45 -4.56 9.13
N LYS A 27 -5.85 -3.75 10.01
CA LYS A 27 -4.53 -3.16 9.76
C LYS A 27 -3.54 -4.32 9.71
N LYS A 28 -3.11 -4.66 8.53
CA LYS A 28 -2.15 -5.73 8.32
C LYS A 28 -0.83 -5.32 8.99
N HIS A 29 -0.41 -6.09 9.98
CA HIS A 29 0.88 -5.90 10.63
C HIS A 29 1.97 -6.59 9.82
N TYR A 30 2.90 -5.79 9.32
CA TYR A 30 4.11 -6.29 8.66
C TYR A 30 5.28 -6.35 9.64
N THR A 31 6.23 -7.24 9.40
CA THR A 31 7.52 -7.22 10.09
C THR A 31 8.32 -5.97 9.70
N PRO A 32 9.31 -5.53 10.51
CA PRO A 32 10.16 -4.39 10.17
C PRO A 32 10.81 -4.52 8.78
N ILE A 33 11.26 -5.72 8.41
CA ILE A 33 11.81 -6.01 7.08
C ILE A 33 10.75 -5.82 5.99
N GLN A 34 9.52 -6.30 6.20
CA GLN A 34 8.44 -6.16 5.23
C GLN A 34 8.02 -4.69 5.06
N TYR A 35 7.96 -3.90 6.14
CA TYR A 35 7.70 -2.47 6.03
C TYR A 35 8.76 -1.77 5.18
N LEU A 36 10.04 -2.05 5.39
CA LEU A 36 11.12 -1.50 4.57
C LEU A 36 11.00 -1.91 3.11
N LYS A 37 10.71 -3.18 2.83
CA LYS A 37 10.58 -3.67 1.46
C LYS A 37 9.36 -3.06 0.74
N ASN A 38 8.24 -2.89 1.45
CA ASN A 38 7.05 -2.23 0.89
C ASN A 38 7.32 -0.74 0.62
N TYR A 39 8.04 -0.06 1.52
CA TYR A 39 8.55 1.28 1.28
C TYR A 39 9.43 1.33 0.03
N ALA A 40 10.38 0.42 -0.07
CA ALA A 40 11.33 0.35 -1.18
C ALA A 40 10.63 0.18 -2.53
N LEU A 41 9.61 -0.69 -2.61
CA LEU A 41 8.80 -0.89 -3.80
C LEU A 41 8.03 0.39 -4.16
N SER A 42 7.34 0.99 -3.20
CA SER A 42 6.54 2.20 -3.42
C SER A 42 7.43 3.39 -3.83
N SER A 43 8.57 3.57 -3.16
CA SER A 43 9.55 4.61 -3.50
C SER A 43 10.14 4.42 -4.90
N CYS A 44 10.46 3.18 -5.28
CA CYS A 44 10.95 2.86 -6.63
C CYS A 44 9.91 3.23 -7.70
N ILE A 45 8.64 2.93 -7.49
CA ILE A 45 7.55 3.30 -8.41
C ILE A 45 7.44 4.82 -8.51
N ALA A 46 7.45 5.53 -7.39
CA ALA A 46 7.40 7.00 -7.37
C ALA A 46 8.56 7.63 -8.14
N ASP A 47 9.78 7.12 -7.96
CA ASP A 47 10.98 7.62 -8.63
C ASP A 47 11.02 7.28 -10.14
N GLY A 48 10.37 6.18 -10.54
CA GLY A 48 10.39 5.70 -11.91
C GLY A 48 9.38 6.36 -12.84
N TYR A 49 8.22 6.77 -12.33
CA TYR A 49 7.15 7.35 -13.12
C TYR A 49 7.19 8.88 -13.14
N GLN A 50 6.62 9.48 -14.20
CA GLN A 50 6.43 10.93 -14.32
C GLN A 50 4.95 11.34 -14.19
N SER A 51 4.03 10.39 -14.29
CA SER A 51 2.60 10.65 -14.09
C SER A 51 2.35 11.13 -12.67
N LYS A 52 1.80 12.34 -12.52
CA LYS A 52 1.55 12.97 -11.23
C LYS A 52 0.69 12.09 -10.30
N ASP A 53 -0.31 11.43 -10.84
CA ASP A 53 -1.21 10.59 -10.06
C ASP A 53 -0.46 9.37 -9.52
N VAL A 54 0.34 8.71 -10.35
CA VAL A 54 1.17 7.57 -9.93
C VAL A 54 2.21 7.99 -8.90
N VAL A 55 2.90 9.10 -9.14
CA VAL A 55 3.94 9.62 -8.22
C VAL A 55 3.33 9.98 -6.87
N ASN A 56 2.19 10.66 -6.84
CA ASN A 56 1.53 11.05 -5.61
C ASN A 56 1.06 9.84 -4.80
N ASP A 57 0.41 8.88 -5.45
CA ASP A 57 -0.09 7.67 -4.77
C ASP A 57 1.06 6.81 -4.25
N ALA A 58 2.07 6.54 -5.08
CA ALA A 58 3.22 5.75 -4.69
C ALA A 58 4.05 6.43 -3.58
N SER A 59 4.21 7.75 -3.61
CA SER A 59 4.88 8.52 -2.56
C SER A 59 4.10 8.49 -1.24
N ALA A 60 2.78 8.59 -1.30
CA ALA A 60 1.91 8.46 -0.12
C ALA A 60 2.05 7.06 0.50
N GLY A 61 2.04 6.00 -0.32
CA GLY A 61 2.28 4.63 0.11
C GLY A 61 3.65 4.45 0.77
N ALA A 62 4.72 4.99 0.15
CA ALA A 62 6.06 4.95 0.72
C ALA A 62 6.12 5.64 2.09
N ASN A 63 5.55 6.84 2.23
CA ASN A 63 5.50 7.55 3.51
C ASN A 63 4.75 6.74 4.57
N GLY A 64 3.59 6.17 4.23
CA GLY A 64 2.84 5.32 5.15
C GLY A 64 3.64 4.12 5.66
N TYR A 65 4.33 3.40 4.79
CA TYR A 65 5.18 2.28 5.19
C TYR A 65 6.39 2.69 6.04
N LYS A 66 6.95 3.86 5.78
CA LYS A 66 8.04 4.43 6.59
C LYS A 66 7.56 4.82 7.98
N GLU A 67 6.40 5.45 8.10
CA GLU A 67 5.81 5.86 9.38
C GLU A 67 5.39 4.68 10.26
N LEU A 68 4.89 3.61 9.64
CA LEU A 68 4.48 2.39 10.35
C LEU A 68 5.66 1.45 10.64
N GLY A 69 6.78 1.63 9.98
CA GLY A 69 7.98 0.82 10.18
C GLY A 69 8.77 1.28 11.41
N SER A 70 9.66 0.41 11.88
CA SER A 70 10.44 0.62 13.11
C SER A 70 11.95 0.60 12.91
N LEU A 71 12.42 0.53 11.66
CA LEU A 71 13.84 0.59 11.37
C LEU A 71 14.35 2.05 11.37
N ASP A 72 15.67 2.21 11.54
CA ASP A 72 16.31 3.52 11.46
C ASP A 72 16.02 4.21 10.13
N ILE A 73 15.88 5.53 10.16
CA ILE A 73 15.61 6.36 8.97
C ILE A 73 16.64 6.13 7.85
N GLU A 74 17.88 5.82 8.22
CA GLU A 74 18.96 5.49 7.30
C GLU A 74 18.63 4.28 6.43
N ALA A 75 17.94 3.26 6.97
CA ALA A 75 17.51 2.09 6.21
C ALA A 75 16.63 2.47 5.01
N TYR A 76 15.69 3.39 5.23
CA TYR A 76 14.80 3.87 4.18
C TYR A 76 15.55 4.70 3.14
N SER A 77 16.49 5.54 3.58
CA SER A 77 17.32 6.34 2.68
C SER A 77 18.22 5.47 1.81
N GLU A 78 18.88 4.45 2.39
CA GLU A 78 19.70 3.50 1.64
C GLU A 78 18.85 2.67 0.67
N ALA A 79 17.64 2.25 1.06
CA ALA A 79 16.71 1.54 0.18
C ALA A 79 16.28 2.39 -1.02
N ALA A 80 15.98 3.67 -0.82
CA ALA A 80 15.65 4.58 -1.93
C ALA A 80 16.82 4.76 -2.91
N VAL A 81 18.05 4.92 -2.41
CA VAL A 81 19.25 4.97 -3.25
C VAL A 81 19.42 3.69 -4.06
N LEU A 82 19.23 2.53 -3.44
CA LEU A 82 19.32 1.24 -4.11
C LEU A 82 18.24 1.08 -5.19
N GLY A 83 17.01 1.53 -4.93
CA GLY A 83 15.91 1.53 -5.90
C GLY A 83 16.24 2.32 -7.16
N ARG A 84 16.84 3.50 -7.02
CA ARG A 84 17.30 4.30 -8.16
C ARG A 84 18.36 3.58 -8.99
N LYS A 85 19.25 2.80 -8.38
CA LYS A 85 20.22 1.96 -9.12
C LYS A 85 19.52 0.88 -9.95
N PHE A 86 18.45 0.30 -9.44
CA PHE A 86 17.64 -0.66 -10.20
C PHE A 86 16.89 0.00 -11.35
N LEU A 87 16.34 1.19 -11.15
CA LEU A 87 15.70 1.98 -12.22
C LEU A 87 16.66 2.34 -13.35
N ALA A 88 17.95 2.55 -13.04
CA ALA A 88 18.99 2.87 -14.02
C ALA A 88 19.46 1.65 -14.84
N LYS A 89 19.07 0.42 -14.47
CA LYS A 89 19.41 -0.77 -15.26
C LYS A 89 18.70 -0.73 -16.62
N GLU A 90 19.41 -1.14 -17.67
CA GLU A 90 18.82 -1.30 -18.99
C GLU A 90 18.07 -2.62 -19.08
N TYR A 91 16.78 -2.53 -19.40
CA TYR A 91 15.93 -3.67 -19.69
C TYR A 91 15.51 -3.59 -21.16
N LEU A 92 15.63 -4.71 -21.87
CA LEU A 92 15.21 -4.79 -23.27
C LEU A 92 13.68 -4.95 -23.33
N SER A 93 13.02 -4.00 -23.98
CA SER A 93 11.60 -4.04 -24.26
C SER A 93 11.35 -4.04 -25.76
N GLN A 94 10.52 -4.98 -26.23
CA GLN A 94 10.14 -5.04 -27.66
C GLN A 94 9.25 -3.86 -28.06
N SER A 95 8.50 -3.29 -27.11
CA SER A 95 7.60 -2.14 -27.34
C SER A 95 8.25 -0.78 -27.07
N GLY A 96 9.51 -0.74 -26.63
CA GLY A 96 10.22 0.50 -26.28
C GLY A 96 9.86 1.06 -24.89
N GLU A 97 9.07 0.35 -24.10
CA GLU A 97 8.67 0.77 -22.76
C GLU A 97 9.83 0.76 -21.76
N LYS A 98 9.78 1.65 -20.76
CA LYS A 98 10.84 1.78 -19.74
C LYS A 98 10.84 0.63 -18.74
N LEU A 99 9.81 -0.20 -18.70
CA LEU A 99 9.65 -1.37 -17.81
C LEU A 99 9.83 -1.04 -16.33
N ILE A 100 9.33 0.12 -15.89
CA ILE A 100 9.48 0.61 -14.50
C ILE A 100 8.97 -0.41 -13.48
N ILE A 101 7.77 -0.95 -13.69
CA ILE A 101 7.17 -1.94 -12.78
C ILE A 101 8.07 -3.18 -12.68
N MET A 102 8.57 -3.68 -13.80
CA MET A 102 9.46 -4.84 -13.82
C MET A 102 10.73 -4.60 -13.00
N LYS A 103 11.37 -3.45 -13.21
CA LYS A 103 12.56 -3.04 -12.45
C LYS A 103 12.30 -2.94 -10.96
N CYS A 104 11.16 -2.37 -10.56
CA CYS A 104 10.79 -2.21 -9.15
C CYS A 104 10.41 -3.54 -8.48
N ILE A 105 9.77 -4.46 -9.21
CA ILE A 105 9.48 -5.81 -8.71
C ILE A 105 10.79 -6.61 -8.55
N ASP A 106 11.69 -6.57 -9.54
CA ASP A 106 13.00 -7.21 -9.44
C ASP A 106 13.84 -6.65 -8.29
N PHE A 107 13.75 -5.33 -8.07
CA PHE A 107 14.34 -4.68 -6.91
C PHE A 107 13.77 -5.22 -5.60
N TYR A 108 12.45 -5.31 -5.49
CA TYR A 108 11.76 -5.83 -4.30
C TYR A 108 12.21 -7.26 -3.94
N HIS A 109 12.46 -8.10 -4.94
CA HIS A 109 12.91 -9.47 -4.78
C HIS A 109 14.45 -9.64 -4.79
N SER A 110 15.20 -8.54 -4.86
CA SER A 110 16.65 -8.60 -4.97
C SER A 110 17.32 -9.03 -3.67
N LYS A 111 18.44 -9.76 -3.83
CA LYS A 111 19.31 -10.11 -2.71
C LYS A 111 19.93 -8.87 -2.04
N GLU A 112 20.12 -7.82 -2.80
CA GLU A 112 20.67 -6.54 -2.33
C GLU A 112 19.73 -5.89 -1.32
N LEU A 113 18.43 -5.81 -1.63
CA LEU A 113 17.42 -5.27 -0.72
C LEU A 113 17.24 -6.16 0.52
N ASP A 114 17.27 -7.47 0.34
CA ASP A 114 17.19 -8.41 1.46
C ASP A 114 18.37 -8.27 2.42
N ARG A 115 19.60 -8.11 1.91
CA ARG A 115 20.80 -7.88 2.75
C ARG A 115 20.71 -6.55 3.48
N LEU A 116 20.27 -5.49 2.80
CA LEU A 116 20.07 -4.18 3.41
C LEU A 116 19.08 -4.26 4.57
N ALA A 117 17.91 -4.87 4.33
CA ALA A 117 16.87 -4.99 5.33
C ALA A 117 17.34 -5.76 6.57
N ARG A 118 18.07 -6.87 6.38
CA ARG A 118 18.64 -7.65 7.49
C ARG A 118 19.74 -6.90 8.24
N LYS A 119 20.58 -6.13 7.54
CA LYS A 119 21.61 -5.29 8.17
C LYS A 119 20.99 -4.37 9.22
N PHE A 120 19.89 -3.71 8.89
CA PHE A 120 19.22 -2.78 9.80
C PHE A 120 18.33 -3.48 10.83
N ALA A 121 17.69 -4.57 10.49
CA ALA A 121 16.87 -5.33 11.44
C ALA A 121 17.70 -5.98 12.55
N ASN A 122 18.99 -6.28 12.30
CA ASN A 122 19.92 -6.90 13.26
C ASN A 122 20.77 -5.88 14.03
N LYS A 123 20.67 -4.58 13.72
CA LYS A 123 21.25 -3.53 14.56
C LYS A 123 20.45 -3.47 15.87
N LYS A 124 21.04 -3.89 16.96
CA LYS A 124 20.53 -3.68 18.33
C LYS A 124 21.18 -2.44 18.93
#